data_368bd9483fb2485dc194e6802a6ed8a7
#
_entry.id   368bd9483fb2485dc194e6802a6ed8a7
#
_cell.length_a   1.000
_cell.length_b   1.000
_cell.length_c   1.000
_cell.angle_alpha   90.00
_cell.angle_beta   90.00
_cell.angle_gamma   90.00
#
_symmetry.space_group_name_H-M   'P 1'
#
loop_
_entity.id
_entity.type
_entity.pdbx_description
1 polymer ?
#
loop_
_entity_poly.entity_id
_entity_poly.type
_entity_poly.pdbx_seq_one_letter_code
_entity_poly.pdbx_strand_id
1 'polypeptide(L)'
;MANRLKDYFPLIRERKEXXXXXXXXASVGLRTIFYSWEQEQREEFLDFCTGVKGVKILYDSFFKEIMNPEYAPGRLNQFLSLLIGEKVTIKQVIPNDSTRIAAEGSLLITDIVVEFEDGALADIEIQKIGYAFPGERSACYSADLLLRQYKRVREKQRGQKGKFSYKNIKNVYTIVIFEKSPMEIRMLENRYIHKSFWGFDTGLKMNLLQNFIFIALDIFRKNMENKTVENELDAWLMFFASEEPERIIELIESYPGFREIYGDIYEICLNMEKVMGMYSKELQELDRNTVQYMIDEMQETIDAQKQALNEQSETIKSQAQIISEQKRQYEELLRRVEKLEEK
;
A
#
# COMPACT_ATOMS: atom_id res chain seq x y z
N MET A 1 -25.44 15.41 17.44
CA MET A 1 -25.68 15.53 15.99
C MET A 1 -26.52 14.34 15.53
N ALA A 2 -27.46 14.57 14.60
CA ALA A 2 -28.23 13.49 14.00
C ALA A 2 -27.28 12.57 13.19
N ASN A 3 -27.49 11.26 13.26
CA ASN A 3 -26.71 10.31 12.49
C ASN A 3 -27.26 10.23 11.06
N ARG A 4 -26.72 11.01 10.17
CA ARG A 4 -27.19 11.13 8.79
C ARG A 4 -27.07 9.82 8.00
N LEU A 5 -26.07 8.97 8.33
CA LEU A 5 -25.91 7.67 7.65
C LEU A 5 -27.05 6.72 8.02
N LYS A 6 -27.58 6.81 9.24
CA LYS A 6 -28.72 6.00 9.66
C LYS A 6 -30.00 6.31 8.85
N ASP A 7 -30.15 7.55 8.36
CA ASP A 7 -31.26 7.91 7.48
C ASP A 7 -31.23 7.13 6.15
N TYR A 8 -30.02 6.83 5.64
CA TYR A 8 -29.84 6.04 4.43
C TYR A 8 -29.81 4.54 4.69
N PHE A 9 -29.33 4.14 5.87
CA PHE A 9 -29.15 2.74 6.25
C PHE A 9 -29.78 2.51 7.63
N PRO A 10 -31.13 2.31 7.68
CA PRO A 10 -31.84 2.16 8.95
C PRO A 10 -31.36 0.99 9.81
N LEU A 11 -30.67 0.01 9.20
CA LEU A 11 -30.14 -1.14 9.92
C LEU A 11 -28.97 -0.75 10.87
N ILE A 12 -28.38 0.44 10.71
CA ILE A 12 -27.28 0.90 11.59
C ILE A 12 -27.79 0.98 13.04
N ARG A 13 -27.10 0.33 13.96
CA ARG A 13 -27.43 0.36 15.40
C ARG A 13 -27.06 1.70 16.00
N GLU A 14 -27.82 2.09 17.01
CA GLU A 14 -27.43 3.24 17.82
C GLU A 14 -26.29 2.85 18.79
N ARG A 15 -25.56 3.85 19.24
CA ARG A 15 -24.41 3.61 20.12
C ARG A 15 -24.80 2.88 21.40
N LYS A 16 -25.95 3.15 21.96
CA LYS A 16 -26.49 2.45 23.15
C LYS A 16 -26.72 0.98 22.85
N GLU A 17 -27.26 0.71 21.72
CA GLU A 17 -27.47 -0.66 21.27
C GLU A 17 -26.14 -1.40 21.03
N UNK A 18 -25.25 -0.87 20.44
CA UNK A 18 -24.00 -1.41 20.17
C UNK A 18 -23.22 -1.65 21.45
N UNK A 19 -23.32 -0.77 22.47
CA UNK A 19 -22.73 -0.93 23.75
C UNK A 19 -23.42 -1.99 24.57
N UNK A 20 -24.73 -2.14 24.31
CA UNK A 20 -25.46 -3.19 24.91
C UNK A 20 -25.18 -4.52 24.28
N UNK A 21 -24.93 -4.52 23.10
CA UNK A 21 -24.61 -5.70 22.40
C UNK A 21 -23.23 -6.22 22.81
N UNK A 22 -22.34 -5.35 22.96
CA UNK A 22 -21.01 -5.71 23.32
C UNK A 22 -20.83 -6.01 24.81
N UNK A 23 -21.64 -5.38 25.54
CA UNK A 23 -21.49 -5.50 26.95
C UNK A 23 -22.40 -6.53 27.55
N UNK A 24 -23.53 -6.72 26.95
CA UNK A 24 -24.48 -7.59 27.56
C UNK A 24 -24.82 -8.83 26.82
N UNK A 25 -24.65 -8.72 25.59
CA UNK A 25 -25.05 -9.80 24.74
C UNK A 25 -23.88 -10.62 24.25
N ALA A 26 -22.79 -10.14 24.27
CA ALA A 26 -21.52 -10.75 23.78
C ALA A 26 -21.04 -11.88 24.72
N SER A 27 -20.37 -12.87 24.13
CA SER A 27 -19.68 -13.93 24.88
C SER A 27 -18.53 -13.32 25.73
N VAL A 28 -18.07 -14.07 26.73
CA VAL A 28 -16.93 -13.65 27.57
C VAL A 28 -15.71 -13.36 26.66
N GLY A 29 -15.50 -14.21 25.65
CA GLY A 29 -14.39 -14.03 24.72
C GLY A 29 -14.45 -12.70 23.96
N LEU A 30 -15.62 -12.38 23.43
CA LEU A 30 -15.78 -11.10 22.68
C LEU A 30 -15.58 -9.89 23.59
N ARG A 31 -16.10 -9.95 24.82
CA ARG A 31 -15.89 -8.87 25.80
C ARG A 31 -14.41 -8.70 26.13
N THR A 32 -13.69 -9.81 26.33
CA THR A 32 -12.26 -9.78 26.59
C THR A 32 -11.52 -9.10 25.44
N ILE A 33 -11.86 -9.46 24.20
CA ILE A 33 -11.27 -8.84 23.01
C ILE A 33 -11.54 -7.32 23.01
N PHE A 34 -12.80 -6.92 23.19
CA PHE A 34 -13.18 -5.49 23.16
C PHE A 34 -12.40 -4.68 24.22
N TYR A 35 -12.31 -5.20 25.45
CA TYR A 35 -11.63 -4.49 26.53
C TYR A 35 -10.11 -4.61 26.48
N SER A 36 -9.55 -5.50 25.62
CA SER A 36 -8.11 -5.54 25.37
C SER A 36 -7.65 -4.40 24.45
N TRP A 37 -8.57 -3.83 23.68
CA TRP A 37 -8.25 -2.70 22.79
C TRP A 37 -8.05 -1.42 23.61
N GLU A 38 -7.24 -0.51 23.09
CA GLU A 38 -7.06 0.82 23.65
C GLU A 38 -8.35 1.63 23.57
N GLN A 39 -8.48 2.68 24.37
CA GLN A 39 -9.70 3.49 24.38
C GLN A 39 -10.01 4.07 22.99
N GLU A 40 -8.98 4.59 22.32
CA GLU A 40 -9.15 5.18 20.98
C GLU A 40 -9.65 4.13 19.97
N GLN A 41 -9.13 2.92 20.06
CA GLN A 41 -9.54 1.81 19.19
C GLN A 41 -11.00 1.39 19.44
N ARG A 42 -11.40 1.36 20.71
CA ARG A 42 -12.82 1.07 21.07
C ARG A 42 -13.75 2.16 20.53
N GLU A 43 -13.34 3.43 20.64
CA GLU A 43 -14.14 4.55 20.14
C GLU A 43 -14.25 4.48 18.61
N GLU A 44 -13.15 4.23 17.90
CA GLU A 44 -13.15 4.05 16.46
C GLU A 44 -14.12 2.93 16.04
N PHE A 45 -14.01 1.79 16.71
CA PHE A 45 -14.89 0.64 16.44
C PHE A 45 -16.36 1.01 16.59
N LEU A 46 -16.69 1.66 17.71
CA LEU A 46 -18.07 2.10 17.97
C LEU A 46 -18.54 3.12 16.94
N ASP A 47 -17.67 4.06 16.59
CA ASP A 47 -18.01 5.11 15.62
C ASP A 47 -18.35 4.52 14.25
N PHE A 48 -17.54 3.57 13.74
CA PHE A 48 -17.85 3.03 12.41
C PHE A 48 -19.02 2.05 12.44
N CYS A 49 -19.20 1.28 13.50
CA CYS A 49 -20.34 0.36 13.61
C CYS A 49 -21.68 1.11 13.75
N THR A 50 -21.63 2.33 14.26
CA THR A 50 -22.86 3.12 14.49
C THR A 50 -23.04 4.26 13.48
N GLY A 51 -22.19 4.32 12.45
CA GLY A 51 -22.31 5.30 11.39
C GLY A 51 -21.97 6.74 11.78
N VAL A 52 -21.33 6.94 12.94
CA VAL A 52 -20.79 8.25 13.32
C VAL A 52 -19.64 8.63 12.38
N LYS A 53 -18.88 7.63 11.98
CA LYS A 53 -17.88 7.69 10.90
C LYS A 53 -18.09 6.49 9.97
N GLY A 54 -17.52 6.55 8.79
CA GLY A 54 -17.50 5.40 7.89
C GLY A 54 -16.47 4.36 8.33
N VAL A 55 -16.60 3.17 7.79
CA VAL A 55 -15.61 2.10 7.96
C VAL A 55 -14.37 2.45 7.11
N LYS A 56 -13.18 2.22 7.63
CA LYS A 56 -11.93 2.30 6.86
C LYS A 56 -11.85 1.13 5.89
N ILE A 57 -12.15 1.39 4.64
CA ILE A 57 -12.17 0.35 3.60
C ILE A 57 -10.78 -0.24 3.36
N LEU A 58 -9.72 0.54 3.59
CA LEU A 58 -8.34 0.08 3.37
C LEU A 58 -7.82 -0.86 4.46
N TYR A 59 -8.58 -1.09 5.53
CA TYR A 59 -8.24 -2.18 6.44
C TYR A 59 -8.28 -3.49 5.66
N ASP A 60 -7.24 -4.32 5.78
CA ASP A 60 -7.04 -5.53 4.97
C ASP A 60 -8.28 -6.41 4.91
N SER A 61 -8.83 -6.75 6.09
CA SER A 61 -9.99 -7.63 6.16
C SER A 61 -11.23 -7.02 5.52
N PHE A 62 -11.43 -5.70 5.69
CA PHE A 62 -12.56 -5.00 5.08
C PHE A 62 -12.40 -4.90 3.57
N PHE A 63 -11.22 -4.52 3.10
CA PHE A 63 -10.96 -4.41 1.66
C PHE A 63 -11.19 -5.74 0.97
N LYS A 64 -10.62 -6.82 1.52
CA LYS A 64 -10.74 -8.17 0.94
C LYS A 64 -12.19 -8.66 0.96
N GLU A 65 -12.92 -8.37 2.02
CA GLU A 65 -14.35 -8.78 2.12
C GLU A 65 -15.22 -8.00 1.13
N ILE A 66 -15.09 -6.67 1.11
CA ILE A 66 -15.96 -5.77 0.32
C ILE A 66 -15.62 -5.84 -1.18
N MET A 67 -14.33 -5.92 -1.50
CA MET A 67 -13.87 -5.94 -2.90
C MET A 67 -13.65 -7.35 -3.45
N ASN A 68 -14.09 -8.37 -2.73
CA ASN A 68 -13.93 -9.77 -3.12
C ASN A 68 -14.61 -10.05 -4.48
N PRO A 69 -13.85 -10.34 -5.54
CA PRO A 69 -14.46 -10.56 -6.86
C PRO A 69 -15.25 -11.87 -6.95
N GLU A 70 -15.06 -12.81 -6.02
CA GLU A 70 -15.84 -14.04 -5.98
C GLU A 70 -17.28 -13.78 -5.53
N TYR A 71 -17.48 -12.76 -4.69
CA TYR A 71 -18.79 -12.35 -4.20
C TYR A 71 -19.42 -11.28 -5.09
N ALA A 72 -18.67 -10.23 -5.42
CA ALA A 72 -19.17 -9.08 -6.18
C ALA A 72 -18.14 -8.67 -7.25
N PRO A 73 -18.00 -9.44 -8.35
CA PRO A 73 -16.96 -9.17 -9.35
C PRO A 73 -17.07 -7.81 -10.02
N GLY A 74 -18.27 -7.25 -10.08
CA GLY A 74 -18.49 -5.94 -10.72
C GLY A 74 -17.72 -4.81 -10.04
N ARG A 75 -17.49 -4.89 -8.74
CA ARG A 75 -16.81 -3.82 -7.98
C ARG A 75 -15.37 -3.65 -8.44
N LEU A 76 -14.59 -4.73 -8.35
CA LEU A 76 -13.18 -4.68 -8.71
C LEU A 76 -13.01 -4.56 -10.24
N ASN A 77 -13.88 -5.18 -11.03
CA ASN A 77 -13.90 -5.00 -12.50
C ASN A 77 -14.05 -3.52 -12.87
N GLN A 78 -14.99 -2.82 -12.26
CA GLN A 78 -15.24 -1.40 -12.56
C GLN A 78 -14.05 -0.55 -12.16
N PHE A 79 -13.55 -0.71 -10.94
CA PHE A 79 -12.41 0.06 -10.45
C PHE A 79 -11.18 -0.14 -11.34
N LEU A 80 -10.83 -1.39 -11.62
CA LEU A 80 -9.64 -1.71 -12.43
C LEU A 80 -9.80 -1.23 -13.87
N SER A 81 -11.01 -1.35 -14.45
CA SER A 81 -11.27 -0.85 -15.82
C SER A 81 -11.06 0.66 -15.90
N LEU A 82 -11.58 1.40 -14.91
CA LEU A 82 -11.41 2.86 -14.85
C LEU A 82 -9.94 3.23 -14.66
N LEU A 83 -9.25 2.51 -13.79
CA LEU A 83 -7.85 2.80 -13.45
C LEU A 83 -6.91 2.50 -14.63
N ILE A 84 -7.07 1.34 -15.25
CA ILE A 84 -6.23 0.90 -16.37
C ILE A 84 -6.57 1.68 -17.66
N GLY A 85 -7.82 2.09 -17.80
CA GLY A 85 -8.28 2.86 -18.95
C GLY A 85 -8.82 2.00 -20.10
N GLU A 86 -9.07 0.73 -19.84
CA GLU A 86 -9.74 -0.18 -20.79
C GLU A 86 -10.55 -1.21 -20.02
N LYS A 87 -11.58 -1.74 -20.66
CA LYS A 87 -12.44 -2.73 -20.01
C LYS A 87 -11.66 -4.00 -19.68
N VAL A 88 -11.64 -4.38 -18.41
CA VAL A 88 -11.07 -5.64 -17.94
C VAL A 88 -12.14 -6.42 -17.18
N THR A 89 -12.09 -7.74 -17.27
CA THR A 89 -13.01 -8.64 -16.58
C THR A 89 -12.18 -9.69 -15.85
N ILE A 90 -12.39 -9.80 -14.55
CA ILE A 90 -11.67 -10.76 -13.71
C ILE A 90 -12.23 -12.16 -14.01
N LYS A 91 -11.33 -13.09 -14.33
CA LYS A 91 -11.61 -14.50 -14.51
C LYS A 91 -11.58 -15.22 -13.17
N GLN A 92 -10.58 -14.93 -12.33
CA GLN A 92 -10.40 -15.58 -11.02
C GLN A 92 -9.45 -14.81 -10.14
N VAL A 93 -9.59 -15.04 -8.84
CA VAL A 93 -8.59 -14.61 -7.85
C VAL A 93 -7.51 -15.69 -7.80
N ILE A 94 -6.24 -15.27 -7.76
CA ILE A 94 -5.13 -16.19 -7.61
C ILE A 94 -4.79 -16.29 -6.13
N PRO A 95 -4.86 -17.48 -5.53
CA PRO A 95 -4.53 -17.62 -4.11
C PRO A 95 -3.09 -17.23 -3.82
N ASN A 96 -2.85 -16.73 -2.64
CA ASN A 96 -1.49 -16.49 -2.16
C ASN A 96 -0.75 -17.83 -2.09
N ASP A 97 0.29 -17.95 -2.90
CA ASP A 97 1.06 -19.17 -3.03
C ASP A 97 2.25 -19.12 -2.07
N SER A 98 2.47 -20.22 -1.37
CA SER A 98 3.64 -20.38 -0.50
C SER A 98 4.96 -20.33 -1.28
N THR A 99 4.89 -20.41 -2.60
CA THR A 99 6.08 -20.31 -3.48
C THR A 99 6.45 -18.88 -3.84
N ARG A 100 5.79 -17.90 -3.25
CA ARG A 100 6.07 -16.49 -3.51
C ARG A 100 7.46 -16.12 -3.00
N ILE A 101 8.38 -15.85 -3.92
CA ILE A 101 9.79 -15.57 -3.60
C ILE A 101 9.89 -14.28 -2.75
N ALA A 102 9.07 -13.30 -3.08
CA ALA A 102 9.09 -12.00 -2.40
C ALA A 102 8.48 -12.04 -1.00
N ALA A 103 7.88 -13.15 -0.59
CA ALA A 103 7.21 -13.24 0.72
C ALA A 103 8.18 -13.50 1.88
N GLU A 104 9.39 -14.00 1.60
CA GLU A 104 10.36 -14.28 2.64
C GLU A 104 10.92 -12.99 3.25
N GLY A 105 10.59 -12.74 4.50
CA GLY A 105 11.08 -11.58 5.24
C GLY A 105 10.50 -10.25 4.80
N SER A 106 9.56 -10.24 3.88
CA SER A 106 8.97 -8.98 3.41
C SER A 106 7.82 -8.55 4.30
N LEU A 107 7.49 -7.29 4.23
CA LEU A 107 6.38 -6.68 4.93
C LEU A 107 5.07 -7.36 4.54
N LEU A 108 4.18 -7.45 5.50
CA LEU A 108 2.83 -7.90 5.26
C LEU A 108 2.12 -6.88 4.38
N ILE A 109 1.91 -7.26 3.16
CA ILE A 109 1.24 -6.40 2.20
C ILE A 109 -0.16 -6.99 1.98
N THR A 110 -1.14 -6.13 2.14
CA THR A 110 -2.50 -6.45 1.77
C THR A 110 -2.55 -6.53 0.25
N ASP A 111 -2.66 -7.72 -0.27
CA ASP A 111 -2.71 -7.88 -1.71
C ASP A 111 -3.85 -8.78 -2.15
N ILE A 112 -4.42 -8.44 -3.28
CA ILE A 112 -5.34 -9.27 -4.04
C ILE A 112 -4.71 -9.44 -5.41
N VAL A 113 -4.45 -10.68 -5.81
CA VAL A 113 -3.94 -10.98 -7.15
C VAL A 113 -5.08 -11.57 -7.97
N VAL A 114 -5.35 -10.99 -9.13
CA VAL A 114 -6.42 -11.43 -10.01
C VAL A 114 -5.86 -11.74 -11.39
N GLU A 115 -6.51 -12.70 -12.08
CA GLU A 115 -6.29 -13.00 -13.49
C GLU A 115 -7.47 -12.47 -14.28
N PHE A 116 -7.18 -11.71 -15.34
CA PHE A 116 -8.21 -11.24 -16.29
C PHE A 116 -8.50 -12.30 -17.34
N GLU A 117 -9.64 -12.14 -18.02
CA GLU A 117 -10.08 -13.08 -19.07
C GLU A 117 -9.05 -13.24 -20.19
N ASP A 118 -8.25 -12.20 -20.48
CA ASP A 118 -7.20 -12.25 -21.51
C ASP A 118 -5.90 -12.91 -21.01
N GLY A 119 -5.82 -13.27 -19.74
CA GLY A 119 -4.65 -13.88 -19.14
C GLY A 119 -3.70 -12.93 -18.43
N ALA A 120 -3.93 -11.62 -18.51
CA ALA A 120 -3.13 -10.64 -17.77
C ALA A 120 -3.36 -10.82 -16.26
N LEU A 121 -2.37 -10.42 -15.44
CA LEU A 121 -2.48 -10.47 -13.99
C LEU A 121 -2.42 -9.05 -13.42
N ALA A 122 -3.15 -8.83 -12.33
CA ALA A 122 -3.03 -7.58 -11.56
C ALA A 122 -2.86 -7.93 -10.09
N ASP A 123 -1.92 -7.24 -9.44
CA ASP A 123 -1.68 -7.30 -8.01
C ASP A 123 -2.10 -5.94 -7.44
N ILE A 124 -3.06 -5.92 -6.54
CA ILE A 124 -3.54 -4.71 -5.87
C ILE A 124 -3.02 -4.75 -4.44
N GLU A 125 -2.10 -3.85 -4.12
CA GLU A 125 -1.46 -3.75 -2.82
C GLU A 125 -1.90 -2.47 -2.12
N ILE A 126 -2.10 -2.55 -0.80
CA ILE A 126 -2.40 -1.39 0.04
C ILE A 126 -1.22 -1.18 0.98
N GLN A 127 -0.63 0.02 0.95
CA GLN A 127 0.44 0.42 1.87
C GLN A 127 -0.07 1.54 2.76
N LYS A 128 -0.21 1.23 4.05
CA LYS A 128 -0.76 2.17 5.05
C LYS A 128 0.31 3.10 5.60
N ILE A 129 1.57 2.74 5.46
CA ILE A 129 2.74 3.49 5.91
C ILE A 129 3.64 3.71 4.71
N GLY A 130 4.24 4.89 4.59
CA GLY A 130 5.18 5.18 3.51
C GLY A 130 6.52 4.50 3.73
N TYR A 131 6.62 3.25 3.34
CA TYR A 131 7.85 2.47 3.49
C TYR A 131 8.98 3.04 2.63
N ALA A 132 10.20 2.82 3.10
CA ALA A 132 11.42 3.11 2.34
C ALA A 132 11.49 2.23 1.07
N PHE A 133 12.11 2.76 0.05
CA PHE A 133 12.39 2.04 -1.21
C PHE A 133 11.13 1.55 -1.93
N PRO A 134 10.14 2.44 -2.15
CA PRO A 134 8.90 1.99 -2.80
C PRO A 134 9.10 1.50 -4.23
N GLY A 135 10.05 2.09 -4.96
CA GLY A 135 10.38 1.68 -6.32
C GLY A 135 10.96 0.28 -6.37
N GLU A 136 11.97 0.03 -5.53
CA GLU A 136 12.64 -1.28 -5.46
C GLU A 136 11.68 -2.38 -5.01
N ARG A 137 10.84 -2.09 -4.02
CA ARG A 137 9.82 -3.04 -3.54
C ARG A 137 8.85 -3.39 -4.67
N SER A 138 8.31 -2.36 -5.35
CA SER A 138 7.35 -2.56 -6.44
C SER A 138 7.96 -3.34 -7.60
N ALA A 139 9.22 -3.06 -7.94
CA ALA A 139 9.95 -3.79 -8.98
C ALA A 139 10.05 -5.28 -8.64
N CYS A 140 10.39 -5.60 -7.38
CA CYS A 140 10.48 -6.99 -6.93
C CYS A 140 9.13 -7.70 -6.98
N TYR A 141 8.06 -7.03 -6.55
CA TYR A 141 6.71 -7.62 -6.59
C TYR A 141 6.26 -7.85 -8.04
N SER A 142 6.55 -6.90 -8.93
CA SER A 142 6.24 -7.03 -10.35
C SER A 142 7.00 -8.20 -10.99
N ALA A 143 8.26 -8.36 -10.65
CA ALA A 143 9.09 -9.48 -11.15
C ALA A 143 8.53 -10.83 -10.68
N ASP A 144 8.16 -10.93 -9.39
CA ASP A 144 7.52 -12.12 -8.83
C ASP A 144 6.22 -12.44 -9.57
N LEU A 145 5.38 -11.45 -9.80
CA LEU A 145 4.11 -11.60 -10.50
C LEU A 145 4.31 -12.09 -11.94
N LEU A 146 5.28 -11.53 -12.64
CA LEU A 146 5.61 -11.92 -14.02
C LEU A 146 6.11 -13.38 -14.06
N LEU A 147 6.98 -13.77 -13.14
CA LEU A 147 7.51 -15.15 -13.08
C LEU A 147 6.43 -16.15 -12.67
N ARG A 148 5.52 -15.77 -11.80
CA ARG A 148 4.35 -16.60 -11.45
C ARG A 148 3.47 -16.85 -12.68
N GLN A 149 3.22 -15.81 -13.48
CA GLN A 149 2.46 -15.95 -14.72
C GLN A 149 3.18 -16.88 -15.70
N TYR A 150 4.48 -16.68 -15.89
CA TYR A 150 5.31 -17.53 -16.76
C TYR A 150 5.20 -19.01 -16.36
N LYS A 151 5.33 -19.30 -15.07
CA LYS A 151 5.22 -20.66 -14.52
C LYS A 151 3.84 -21.27 -14.81
N ARG A 152 2.77 -20.51 -14.56
CA ARG A 152 1.39 -20.95 -14.78
C ARG A 152 1.12 -21.26 -16.26
N VAL A 153 1.60 -20.39 -17.16
CA VAL A 153 1.42 -20.59 -18.61
C VAL A 153 2.18 -21.85 -19.06
N ARG A 154 3.40 -22.03 -18.57
CA ARG A 154 4.17 -23.24 -18.91
C ARG A 154 3.49 -24.52 -18.41
N GLU A 155 2.97 -24.50 -17.19
CA GLU A 155 2.29 -25.67 -16.60
C GLU A 155 1.01 -26.02 -17.37
N LYS A 156 0.21 -25.02 -17.74
CA LYS A 156 -0.99 -25.23 -18.56
C LYS A 156 -0.64 -25.88 -19.91
N GLN A 157 0.46 -25.49 -20.52
CA GLN A 157 0.85 -25.99 -21.84
C GLN A 157 1.48 -27.38 -21.80
N ARG A 158 2.01 -27.83 -20.66
CA ARG A 158 2.51 -29.21 -20.51
C ARG A 158 1.43 -30.24 -20.67
N GLY A 159 0.17 -29.91 -20.34
CA GLY A 159 -0.98 -30.82 -20.49
C GLY A 159 -1.69 -30.76 -21.84
N GLN A 160 -1.24 -29.92 -22.78
CA GLN A 160 -1.87 -29.70 -24.07
C GLN A 160 -0.88 -30.02 -25.20
N LYS A 161 -1.41 -30.44 -26.36
CA LYS A 161 -0.63 -30.70 -27.59
C LYS A 161 -0.15 -29.35 -28.18
N GLY A 162 0.87 -28.77 -27.62
CA GLY A 162 1.41 -27.50 -28.12
C GLY A 162 2.70 -27.12 -27.41
N LYS A 163 3.57 -26.42 -28.12
CA LYS A 163 4.81 -25.93 -27.57
C LYS A 163 4.56 -24.60 -26.84
N PHE A 164 5.28 -24.37 -25.74
CA PHE A 164 5.27 -23.09 -25.03
C PHE A 164 5.66 -21.95 -25.98
N SER A 165 4.97 -20.84 -25.88
CA SER A 165 5.28 -19.62 -26.62
C SER A 165 5.26 -18.41 -25.68
N TYR A 166 6.29 -17.58 -25.76
CA TYR A 166 6.38 -16.32 -24.99
C TYR A 166 5.24 -15.35 -25.32
N LYS A 167 4.60 -15.46 -26.50
CA LYS A 167 3.47 -14.59 -26.86
C LYS A 167 2.23 -14.82 -25.98
N ASN A 168 2.20 -15.93 -25.24
CA ASN A 168 1.10 -16.25 -24.31
C ASN A 168 1.31 -15.63 -22.92
N ILE A 169 2.47 -15.01 -22.68
CA ILE A 169 2.71 -14.23 -21.48
C ILE A 169 2.08 -12.84 -21.70
N LYS A 170 1.22 -12.44 -20.80
CA LYS A 170 0.43 -11.21 -20.91
C LYS A 170 0.91 -10.16 -19.92
N ASN A 171 0.37 -8.96 -20.01
CA ASN A 171 0.72 -7.85 -19.12
C ASN A 171 0.53 -8.24 -17.66
N VAL A 172 1.39 -7.72 -16.80
CA VAL A 172 1.21 -7.74 -15.35
C VAL A 172 1.13 -6.31 -14.85
N TYR A 173 0.18 -6.06 -13.95
CA TYR A 173 -0.07 -4.74 -13.37
C TYR A 173 0.24 -4.81 -11.88
N THR A 174 1.17 -3.98 -11.42
CA THR A 174 1.45 -3.78 -10.00
C THR A 174 0.79 -2.45 -9.60
N ILE A 175 -0.30 -2.55 -8.86
CA ILE A 175 -1.12 -1.41 -8.46
C ILE A 175 -0.92 -1.23 -6.96
N VAL A 176 -0.38 -0.09 -6.55
CA VAL A 176 -0.10 0.20 -5.14
C VAL A 176 -0.94 1.40 -4.72
N ILE A 177 -1.78 1.18 -3.71
CA ILE A 177 -2.62 2.22 -3.10
C ILE A 177 -1.91 2.65 -1.81
N PHE A 178 -1.42 3.88 -1.78
CA PHE A 178 -0.75 4.45 -0.60
C PHE A 178 -1.75 5.24 0.23
N GLU A 179 -1.98 4.80 1.46
CA GLU A 179 -2.72 5.61 2.45
C GLU A 179 -1.84 6.77 2.92
N LYS A 180 -0.55 6.49 3.13
CA LYS A 180 0.50 7.50 3.35
C LYS A 180 1.55 7.33 2.26
N SER A 181 1.73 8.35 1.45
CA SER A 181 2.65 8.29 0.31
C SER A 181 4.10 8.40 0.78
N PRO A 182 5.03 7.68 0.09
CA PRO A 182 6.45 7.91 0.32
C PRO A 182 6.88 9.29 -0.19
N MET A 183 8.06 9.73 0.23
CA MET A 183 8.55 11.08 -0.07
C MET A 183 8.59 11.37 -1.57
N GLU A 184 9.01 10.40 -2.37
CA GLU A 184 9.14 10.55 -3.83
C GLU A 184 7.83 10.96 -4.48
N ILE A 185 6.70 10.46 -3.97
CA ILE A 185 5.36 10.77 -4.47
C ILE A 185 4.88 12.10 -3.88
N ARG A 186 5.16 12.36 -2.60
CA ARG A 186 4.73 13.60 -1.92
C ARG A 186 5.32 14.86 -2.55
N MET A 187 6.46 14.73 -3.24
CA MET A 187 7.06 15.86 -3.97
C MET A 187 6.20 16.33 -5.15
N LEU A 188 5.20 15.52 -5.57
CA LEU A 188 4.31 15.84 -6.68
C LEU A 188 2.90 16.12 -6.13
N GLU A 189 2.74 17.22 -5.43
CA GLU A 189 1.57 17.57 -4.63
C GLU A 189 0.22 17.62 -5.39
N ASN A 190 0.26 17.79 -6.70
CA ASN A 190 -0.96 17.93 -7.51
C ASN A 190 -1.28 16.68 -8.31
N ARG A 191 -0.57 15.58 -8.07
CA ARG A 191 -0.75 14.33 -8.82
C ARG A 191 -0.95 13.17 -7.85
N TYR A 192 -2.06 12.46 -7.99
CA TYR A 192 -2.39 11.35 -7.11
C TYR A 192 -2.48 9.99 -7.81
N ILE A 193 -2.41 9.95 -9.15
CA ILE A 193 -2.29 8.70 -9.91
C ILE A 193 -1.05 8.81 -10.79
N HIS A 194 -0.15 7.84 -10.67
CA HIS A 194 1.09 7.76 -11.42
C HIS A 194 1.10 6.44 -12.18
N LYS A 195 1.10 6.51 -13.50
CA LYS A 195 1.15 5.33 -14.36
C LYS A 195 2.49 5.28 -15.08
N SER A 196 3.18 4.13 -15.02
CA SER A 196 4.41 3.93 -15.76
C SER A 196 4.13 3.88 -17.27
N PHE A 197 5.10 4.27 -18.04
CA PHE A 197 5.12 4.00 -19.48
C PHE A 197 6.53 3.57 -19.87
N TRP A 198 6.62 2.71 -20.85
CA TRP A 198 7.91 2.22 -21.34
C TRP A 198 8.25 2.89 -22.66
N GLY A 199 9.50 3.32 -22.76
CA GLY A 199 10.02 3.90 -23.99
C GLY A 199 11.52 3.69 -24.05
N PHE A 200 12.05 3.69 -25.27
CA PHE A 200 13.49 3.64 -25.51
C PHE A 200 13.94 4.96 -26.13
N ASP A 201 15.17 5.35 -25.87
CA ASP A 201 15.74 6.60 -26.35
C ASP A 201 15.77 6.69 -27.89
N THR A 202 15.76 5.52 -28.55
CA THR A 202 15.74 5.42 -30.01
C THR A 202 14.35 5.47 -30.63
N GLY A 203 13.29 5.47 -29.79
CA GLY A 203 11.91 5.36 -30.27
C GLY A 203 11.45 3.94 -30.52
N LEU A 204 12.28 2.94 -30.19
CA LEU A 204 11.88 1.53 -30.28
C LEU A 204 10.63 1.28 -29.45
N LYS A 205 9.65 0.61 -30.02
CA LYS A 205 8.40 0.22 -29.33
C LYS A 205 8.44 -1.28 -29.04
N MET A 206 8.38 -1.62 -27.77
CA MET A 206 8.45 -3.00 -27.32
C MET A 206 7.72 -3.09 -25.98
N ASN A 207 6.77 -4.01 -25.86
CA ASN A 207 6.02 -4.22 -24.62
C ASN A 207 6.84 -5.11 -23.68
N LEU A 208 7.28 -4.56 -22.57
CA LEU A 208 8.03 -5.29 -21.53
C LEU A 208 7.11 -5.88 -20.48
N LEU A 209 5.77 -5.80 -20.67
CA LEU A 209 4.72 -6.49 -19.92
C LEU A 209 4.49 -5.96 -18.51
N GLN A 210 5.46 -5.33 -17.87
CA GLN A 210 5.38 -4.86 -16.48
C GLN A 210 4.84 -3.44 -16.45
N ASN A 211 3.70 -3.25 -15.77
CA ASN A 211 3.00 -1.96 -15.68
C ASN A 211 2.83 -1.62 -14.20
N PHE A 212 3.10 -0.37 -13.84
CA PHE A 212 3.00 0.11 -12.47
C PHE A 212 1.98 1.24 -12.41
N ILE A 213 1.08 1.18 -11.42
CA ILE A 213 0.13 2.25 -11.16
C ILE A 213 0.19 2.54 -9.65
N PHE A 214 0.57 3.77 -9.31
CA PHE A 214 0.66 4.22 -7.91
C PHE A 214 -0.45 5.23 -7.65
N ILE A 215 -1.18 5.02 -6.56
CA ILE A 215 -2.31 5.86 -6.16
C ILE A 215 -2.00 6.44 -4.78
N ALA A 216 -1.91 7.77 -4.70
CA ALA A 216 -1.58 8.51 -3.47
C ALA A 216 -2.87 9.06 -2.85
N LEU A 217 -3.49 8.30 -1.94
CA LEU A 217 -4.78 8.70 -1.36
C LEU A 217 -4.67 9.91 -0.44
N ASP A 218 -3.55 10.08 0.25
CA ASP A 218 -3.33 11.28 1.09
C ASP A 218 -3.29 12.55 0.23
N ILE A 219 -2.64 12.50 -0.93
CA ILE A 219 -2.60 13.61 -1.88
C ILE A 219 -3.98 13.82 -2.49
N PHE A 220 -4.69 12.75 -2.84
CA PHE A 220 -6.06 12.81 -3.34
C PHE A 220 -6.98 13.51 -2.33
N ARG A 221 -6.95 13.11 -1.05
CA ARG A 221 -7.76 13.75 0.00
C ARG A 221 -7.50 15.26 0.07
N LYS A 222 -6.21 15.64 0.07
CA LYS A 222 -5.80 17.05 0.14
C LYS A 222 -6.33 17.84 -1.07
N ASN A 223 -6.19 17.25 -2.28
CA ASN A 223 -6.65 17.90 -3.52
C ASN A 223 -8.17 18.02 -3.59
N MET A 224 -8.90 17.14 -2.90
CA MET A 224 -10.36 17.12 -2.92
C MET A 224 -11.00 17.94 -1.80
N GLU A 225 -10.21 18.58 -0.93
CA GLU A 225 -10.75 19.47 0.10
C GLU A 225 -11.61 20.55 -0.55
N ASN A 226 -12.86 20.69 -0.08
CA ASN A 226 -13.82 21.69 -0.56
C ASN A 226 -14.23 21.50 -2.05
N LYS A 227 -14.00 20.31 -2.61
CA LYS A 227 -14.41 19.99 -3.99
C LYS A 227 -15.36 18.80 -3.99
N THR A 228 -16.27 18.77 -4.95
CA THR A 228 -17.16 17.63 -5.18
C THR A 228 -16.46 16.61 -6.10
N VAL A 229 -16.83 15.34 -5.95
CA VAL A 229 -16.37 14.26 -6.82
C VAL A 229 -17.08 14.40 -8.18
N GLU A 230 -16.31 14.44 -9.27
CA GLU A 230 -16.84 14.73 -10.60
C GLU A 230 -16.83 13.54 -11.57
N ASN A 231 -16.17 12.44 -11.22
CA ASN A 231 -16.07 11.27 -12.11
C ASN A 231 -16.02 9.97 -11.31
N GLU A 232 -16.29 8.85 -12.00
CA GLU A 232 -16.40 7.55 -11.35
C GLU A 232 -15.07 7.07 -10.74
N LEU A 233 -13.93 7.36 -11.37
CA LEU A 233 -12.64 6.96 -10.81
C LEU A 233 -12.37 7.69 -9.49
N ASP A 234 -12.61 9.01 -9.46
CA ASP A 234 -12.47 9.78 -8.22
C ASP A 234 -13.51 9.34 -7.17
N ALA A 235 -14.68 8.86 -7.58
CA ALA A 235 -15.65 8.28 -6.65
C ALA A 235 -15.07 7.03 -5.98
N TRP A 236 -14.43 6.14 -6.72
CA TRP A 236 -13.74 4.98 -6.14
C TRP A 236 -12.61 5.41 -5.21
N LEU A 237 -11.82 6.41 -5.60
CA LEU A 237 -10.74 6.90 -4.73
C LEU A 237 -11.31 7.51 -3.44
N MET A 238 -12.42 8.25 -3.52
CA MET A 238 -13.07 8.81 -2.33
C MET A 238 -13.62 7.70 -1.43
N PHE A 239 -14.18 6.64 -2.01
CA PHE A 239 -14.63 5.47 -1.27
C PHE A 239 -13.49 4.84 -0.45
N PHE A 240 -12.29 4.74 -1.04
CA PHE A 240 -11.12 4.20 -0.33
C PHE A 240 -10.52 5.21 0.66
N ALA A 241 -10.65 6.50 0.40
CA ALA A 241 -9.91 7.54 1.11
C ALA A 241 -10.63 8.14 2.31
N SER A 242 -11.97 8.11 2.34
CA SER A 242 -12.73 8.91 3.31
C SER A 242 -13.69 8.10 4.16
N GLU A 243 -13.69 8.42 5.45
CA GLU A 243 -14.63 7.91 6.45
C GLU A 243 -15.69 8.95 6.81
N GLU A 244 -15.66 10.13 6.18
CA GLU A 244 -16.57 11.22 6.52
C GLU A 244 -17.98 10.92 6.02
N PRO A 245 -19.02 11.00 6.89
CA PRO A 245 -20.40 10.72 6.47
C PRO A 245 -20.87 11.60 5.29
N GLU A 246 -20.44 12.85 5.24
CA GLU A 246 -20.80 13.77 4.14
C GLU A 246 -20.30 13.25 2.79
N ARG A 247 -19.07 12.70 2.77
CA ARG A 247 -18.50 12.12 1.54
C ARG A 247 -19.21 10.82 1.15
N ILE A 248 -19.57 10.01 2.15
CA ILE A 248 -20.32 8.77 1.91
C ILE A 248 -21.69 9.10 1.28
N ILE A 249 -22.37 10.09 1.83
CA ILE A 249 -23.68 10.54 1.32
C ILE A 249 -23.54 11.08 -0.12
N GLU A 250 -22.49 11.87 -0.38
CA GLU A 250 -22.18 12.37 -1.72
C GLU A 250 -22.05 11.22 -2.72
N LEU A 251 -21.30 10.16 -2.36
CA LEU A 251 -21.10 8.99 -3.22
C LEU A 251 -22.42 8.26 -3.48
N ILE A 252 -23.21 8.02 -2.45
CA ILE A 252 -24.48 7.30 -2.55
C ILE A 252 -25.46 8.07 -3.45
N GLU A 253 -25.52 9.38 -3.31
CA GLU A 253 -26.46 10.22 -4.06
C GLU A 253 -26.04 10.41 -5.52
N SER A 254 -24.73 10.57 -5.77
CA SER A 254 -24.23 10.89 -7.12
C SER A 254 -23.79 9.65 -7.91
N TYR A 255 -23.44 8.56 -7.23
CA TYR A 255 -22.97 7.31 -7.85
C TYR A 255 -23.70 6.14 -7.19
N PRO A 256 -24.93 5.85 -7.65
CA PRO A 256 -25.85 4.94 -6.91
C PRO A 256 -25.32 3.54 -6.61
N GLY A 257 -24.37 3.04 -7.39
CA GLY A 257 -23.74 1.73 -7.14
C GLY A 257 -23.09 1.61 -5.77
N PHE A 258 -22.65 2.73 -5.19
CA PHE A 258 -22.04 2.73 -3.85
C PHE A 258 -23.05 2.45 -2.74
N ARG A 259 -24.35 2.70 -2.97
CA ARG A 259 -25.37 2.42 -1.96
C ARG A 259 -25.39 0.94 -1.58
N GLU A 260 -25.32 0.04 -2.56
CA GLU A 260 -25.25 -1.40 -2.31
C GLU A 260 -23.98 -1.76 -1.53
N ILE A 261 -22.85 -1.17 -1.91
CA ILE A 261 -21.56 -1.44 -1.26
C ILE A 261 -21.63 -1.04 0.23
N TYR A 262 -22.11 0.16 0.54
CA TYR A 262 -22.26 0.61 1.93
C TYR A 262 -23.31 -0.21 2.69
N GLY A 263 -24.35 -0.66 2.00
CA GLY A 263 -25.32 -1.60 2.59
C GLY A 263 -24.63 -2.87 3.09
N ASP A 264 -23.80 -3.49 2.25
CA ASP A 264 -23.02 -4.68 2.63
C ASP A 264 -22.08 -4.40 3.81
N ILE A 265 -21.44 -3.22 3.82
CA ILE A 265 -20.56 -2.81 4.92
C ILE A 265 -21.33 -2.79 6.25
N TYR A 266 -22.50 -2.17 6.27
CA TYR A 266 -23.29 -2.07 7.50
C TYR A 266 -23.91 -3.41 7.90
N GLU A 267 -24.17 -4.32 6.95
CA GLU A 267 -24.55 -5.70 7.27
C GLU A 267 -23.41 -6.44 7.98
N ILE A 268 -22.16 -6.23 7.54
CA ILE A 268 -20.99 -6.79 8.24
C ILE A 268 -20.95 -6.26 9.68
N CYS A 269 -21.20 -4.96 9.86
CA CYS A 269 -21.19 -4.34 11.19
C CYS A 269 -22.28 -4.87 12.12
N LEU A 270 -23.35 -5.47 11.59
CA LEU A 270 -24.37 -6.13 12.43
C LEU A 270 -23.88 -7.45 13.02
N ASN A 271 -22.96 -8.12 12.35
CA ASN A 271 -22.40 -9.39 12.84
C ASN A 271 -21.20 -9.08 13.75
N MET A 272 -21.48 -8.97 15.04
CA MET A 272 -20.51 -8.53 16.05
C MET A 272 -19.26 -9.43 16.07
N GLU A 273 -19.43 -10.75 16.02
CA GLU A 273 -18.30 -11.68 16.03
C GLU A 273 -17.39 -11.47 14.79
N LYS A 274 -18.00 -11.38 13.63
CA LYS A 274 -17.28 -11.17 12.37
C LYS A 274 -16.53 -9.84 12.37
N VAL A 275 -17.22 -8.72 12.66
CA VAL A 275 -16.62 -7.39 12.57
C VAL A 275 -15.53 -7.18 13.62
N MET A 276 -15.72 -7.71 14.84
CA MET A 276 -14.69 -7.63 15.88
C MET A 276 -13.46 -8.46 15.50
N GLY A 277 -13.67 -9.64 14.91
CA GLY A 277 -12.57 -10.48 14.42
C GLY A 277 -11.77 -9.78 13.32
N MET A 278 -12.47 -9.14 12.38
CA MET A 278 -11.84 -8.39 11.29
C MET A 278 -11.02 -7.21 11.84
N TYR A 279 -11.59 -6.46 12.78
CA TYR A 279 -10.93 -5.28 13.36
C TYR A 279 -9.73 -5.67 14.23
N SER A 280 -9.85 -6.71 15.05
CA SER A 280 -8.73 -7.23 15.87
C SER A 280 -7.55 -7.64 15.01
N LYS A 281 -7.82 -8.33 13.91
CA LYS A 281 -6.79 -8.76 12.96
C LYS A 281 -6.06 -7.54 12.38
N GLU A 282 -6.83 -6.50 12.02
CA GLU A 282 -6.27 -5.25 11.49
C GLU A 282 -5.35 -4.57 12.50
N LEU A 283 -5.77 -4.49 13.77
CA LEU A 283 -4.95 -3.87 14.82
C LEU A 283 -3.61 -4.60 14.97
N GLN A 284 -3.61 -5.93 14.92
CA GLN A 284 -2.39 -6.74 14.99
C GLN A 284 -1.47 -6.46 13.80
N GLU A 285 -2.04 -6.33 12.62
CA GLU A 285 -1.27 -6.06 11.39
C GLU A 285 -0.66 -4.65 11.42
N LEU A 286 -1.40 -3.66 11.91
CA LEU A 286 -0.90 -2.29 12.05
C LEU A 286 0.30 -2.24 13.01
N ASP A 287 0.21 -2.92 14.15
CA ASP A 287 1.31 -2.99 15.12
C ASP A 287 2.57 -3.59 14.48
N ARG A 288 2.40 -4.70 13.78
CA ARG A 288 3.51 -5.40 13.12
C ARG A 288 4.16 -4.53 12.03
N ASN A 289 3.35 -3.88 11.22
CA ASN A 289 3.83 -3.02 10.13
C ASN A 289 4.57 -1.79 10.68
N THR A 290 4.11 -1.24 11.80
CA THR A 290 4.77 -0.11 12.47
C THR A 290 6.17 -0.51 12.95
N VAL A 291 6.29 -1.68 13.57
CA VAL A 291 7.60 -2.20 14.03
C VAL A 291 8.54 -2.38 12.83
N GLN A 292 8.07 -2.97 11.75
CA GLN A 292 8.90 -3.19 10.57
C GLN A 292 9.36 -1.86 9.95
N TYR A 293 8.48 -0.89 9.88
CA TYR A 293 8.81 0.45 9.40
C TYR A 293 9.93 1.08 10.26
N MET A 294 9.83 0.96 11.58
CA MET A 294 10.85 1.49 12.50
C MET A 294 12.20 0.78 12.29
N ILE A 295 12.18 -0.53 12.06
CA ILE A 295 13.40 -1.32 11.77
C ILE A 295 14.05 -0.79 10.49
N ASP A 296 13.27 -0.59 9.44
CA ASP A 296 13.77 -0.10 8.15
C ASP A 296 14.38 1.31 8.30
N GLU A 297 13.72 2.22 9.04
CA GLU A 297 14.25 3.56 9.32
C GLU A 297 15.58 3.51 10.08
N MET A 298 15.66 2.65 11.08
CA MET A 298 16.90 2.48 11.85
C MET A 298 18.02 1.94 10.97
N GLN A 299 17.72 0.99 10.09
CA GLN A 299 18.72 0.44 9.17
C GLN A 299 19.25 1.51 8.22
N GLU A 300 18.36 2.34 7.65
CA GLU A 300 18.78 3.46 6.81
C GLU A 300 19.72 4.41 7.55
N THR A 301 19.38 4.73 8.81
CA THR A 301 20.19 5.61 9.65
C THR A 301 21.58 5.00 9.87
N ILE A 302 21.64 3.70 10.19
CA ILE A 302 22.91 2.98 10.39
C ILE A 302 23.76 3.02 9.12
N ASP A 303 23.14 2.78 7.97
CA ASP A 303 23.86 2.75 6.69
C ASP A 303 24.40 4.14 6.33
N ALA A 304 23.63 5.20 6.56
CA ALA A 304 24.06 6.60 6.36
C ALA A 304 25.23 6.94 7.31
N GLN A 305 25.16 6.52 8.56
CA GLN A 305 26.24 6.74 9.54
C GLN A 305 27.50 5.99 9.15
N LYS A 306 27.39 4.75 8.67
CA LYS A 306 28.53 3.97 8.19
C LYS A 306 29.21 4.67 7.00
N GLN A 307 28.42 5.18 6.07
CA GLN A 307 28.95 5.91 4.91
C GLN A 307 29.70 7.16 5.37
N ALA A 308 29.10 7.97 6.27
CA ALA A 308 29.73 9.18 6.80
C ALA A 308 31.05 8.85 7.53
N LEU A 309 31.07 7.77 8.31
CA LEU A 309 32.29 7.31 9.01
C LEU A 309 33.37 6.91 8.00
N ASN A 310 33.02 6.22 6.93
CA ASN A 310 33.98 5.84 5.90
C ASN A 310 34.58 7.09 5.21
N GLU A 311 33.74 8.06 4.86
CA GLU A 311 34.18 9.33 4.26
C GLU A 311 35.11 10.11 5.20
N GLN A 312 34.76 10.17 6.50
CA GLN A 312 35.61 10.77 7.52
C GLN A 312 36.95 10.05 7.64
N SER A 313 36.92 8.72 7.63
CA SER A 313 38.15 7.91 7.71
C SER A 313 39.10 8.18 6.54
N GLU A 314 38.55 8.27 5.32
CA GLU A 314 39.34 8.60 4.14
C GLU A 314 39.92 10.03 4.20
N THR A 315 39.13 10.96 4.72
CA THR A 315 39.57 12.35 4.95
C THR A 315 40.72 12.40 5.97
N ILE A 316 40.59 11.66 7.07
CA ILE A 316 41.64 11.57 8.11
C ILE A 316 42.93 10.98 7.52
N LYS A 317 42.84 9.92 6.73
CA LYS A 317 44.01 9.33 6.05
C LYS A 317 44.70 10.32 5.13
N SER A 318 43.93 11.05 4.34
CA SER A 318 44.44 12.08 3.42
C SER A 318 45.15 13.20 4.21
N GLN A 319 44.52 13.69 5.29
CA GLN A 319 45.10 14.73 6.16
C GLN A 319 46.41 14.23 6.80
N ALA A 320 46.44 12.98 7.28
CA ALA A 320 47.64 12.41 7.87
C ALA A 320 48.81 12.34 6.87
N GLN A 321 48.52 12.02 5.61
CA GLN A 321 49.49 12.04 4.54
C GLN A 321 50.05 13.44 4.30
N ILE A 322 49.17 14.45 4.25
CA ILE A 322 49.56 15.85 4.07
C ILE A 322 50.46 16.30 5.23
N ILE A 323 50.08 16.01 6.47
CA ILE A 323 50.83 16.35 7.66
C ILE A 323 52.22 15.70 7.62
N SER A 324 52.28 14.44 7.26
CA SER A 324 53.55 13.70 7.15
C SER A 324 54.46 14.37 6.11
N GLU A 325 53.94 14.74 4.97
CA GLU A 325 54.73 15.40 3.90
C GLU A 325 55.21 16.78 4.34
N GLN A 326 54.33 17.55 5.00
CA GLN A 326 54.69 18.88 5.54
C GLN A 326 55.79 18.77 6.58
N LYS A 327 55.72 17.78 7.46
CA LYS A 327 56.73 17.51 8.49
C LYS A 327 58.07 17.20 7.83
N ARG A 328 58.07 16.37 6.80
CA ARG A 328 59.30 16.04 6.03
C ARG A 328 59.92 17.29 5.40
N GLN A 329 59.12 18.14 4.79
CA GLN A 329 59.58 19.37 4.17
C GLN A 329 60.15 20.34 5.21
N TYR A 330 59.48 20.44 6.37
CA TYR A 330 59.94 21.29 7.48
C TYR A 330 61.31 20.82 8.01
N GLU A 331 61.50 19.51 8.21
CA GLU A 331 62.78 18.94 8.65
C GLU A 331 63.90 19.19 7.63
N GLU A 332 63.56 19.10 6.34
CA GLU A 332 64.53 19.41 5.28
C GLU A 332 64.94 20.87 5.29
N LEU A 333 63.97 21.80 5.52
CA LEU A 333 64.25 23.21 5.62
C LEU A 333 65.13 23.53 6.83
N LEU A 334 64.86 22.92 7.99
CA LEU A 334 65.66 23.07 9.19
C LEU A 334 67.11 22.68 8.91
N ARG A 335 67.36 21.54 8.32
CA ARG A 335 68.74 21.08 7.95
C ARG A 335 69.42 22.08 7.03
N ARG A 336 68.70 22.71 6.15
CA ARG A 336 69.26 23.71 5.23
C ARG A 336 69.62 24.99 5.97
N VAL A 337 68.83 25.43 6.92
CA VAL A 337 69.12 26.61 7.75
C VAL A 337 70.37 26.33 8.64
N GLU A 338 70.41 25.20 9.30
CA GLU A 338 71.56 24.78 10.14
C GLU A 338 72.86 24.83 9.31
N LYS A 339 72.88 24.31 8.11
CA LYS A 339 74.06 24.34 7.21
C LYS A 339 74.47 25.76 6.80
N LEU A 340 73.52 26.74 6.79
CA LEU A 340 73.82 28.13 6.44
C LEU A 340 74.40 28.86 7.65
N GLU A 341 74.00 28.51 8.85
CA GLU A 341 74.48 29.12 10.12
C GLU A 341 75.91 28.61 10.49
N GLU A 342 76.31 27.46 9.98
CA GLU A 342 77.64 26.90 10.17
C GLU A 342 78.70 27.49 9.23
N LYS A 343 78.31 28.34 8.25
CA LYS A 343 79.20 29.01 7.33
C LYS A 343 79.48 30.46 7.79
#